data_d8f662ba603f0e24bcd0b0ce943c4e17
#
_entry.id   d8f662ba603f0e24bcd0b0ce943c4e17
#
_cell.length_a   1.000
_cell.length_b   1.000
_cell.length_c   1.000
_cell.angle_alpha   90.00
_cell.angle_beta   90.00
_cell.angle_gamma   90.00
#
_symmetry.space_group_name_H-M   'P 1'
#
loop_
_entity.id
_entity.type
_entity.pdbx_description
1 polymer ?
#
loop_
_entity_poly.entity_id
_entity_poly.type
_entity_poly.pdbx_seq_one_letter_code
_entity_poly.pdbx_strand_id
1 'polypeptide(L)'
;HTGVGFFLGSGGEFATNPVYAFAVDIIVMGTAASFIYYSIFQKTGGNVLYVLLIGTVLTTFFSSMQNSLTRIMDPNEYDALLNSLVASFTNVNAACIIPGIVLLALLAWWLRRDLSILDVISLGREQAISLGVDYETTLRRLMVGVALCIAVATALVGPLSFLGLITANVARQMFTTYRHTYLIAGASLVGMLVLAAGQFIVEHVMVYSVPVSVFVTIGGGIYFLYLILTQK
;
A
#
# COMPACT_ATOMS: atom_id res chain seq x y z
N HIS A 1 -5.48 7.77 -12.79
CA HIS A 1 -5.35 8.31 -14.17
C HIS A 1 -6.19 9.57 -14.43
N THR A 2 -7.38 9.70 -13.87
CA THR A 2 -8.28 10.84 -14.13
C THR A 2 -7.94 12.10 -13.33
N GLY A 3 -7.36 11.98 -12.15
CA GLY A 3 -7.08 13.15 -11.28
C GLY A 3 -5.95 14.05 -11.77
N VAL A 4 -4.87 13.46 -12.28
CA VAL A 4 -3.69 14.22 -12.74
C VAL A 4 -3.93 14.81 -14.13
N GLY A 5 -4.67 14.12 -15.00
CA GLY A 5 -5.08 14.64 -16.30
C GLY A 5 -5.97 15.87 -16.21
N PHE A 6 -6.80 15.96 -15.18
CA PHE A 6 -7.65 17.10 -14.92
C PHE A 6 -6.86 18.35 -14.46
N PHE A 7 -5.80 18.15 -13.66
CA PHE A 7 -4.97 19.24 -13.15
C PHE A 7 -3.94 19.77 -14.14
N LEU A 8 -3.44 18.94 -15.05
CA LEU A 8 -2.37 19.30 -16.01
C LEU A 8 -2.88 19.77 -17.39
N GLY A 9 -4.20 19.85 -17.59
CA GLY A 9 -4.80 20.34 -18.83
C GLY A 9 -4.67 19.33 -19.99
N SER A 10 -5.75 19.11 -20.68
CA SER A 10 -5.98 18.12 -21.76
C SER A 10 -5.21 18.37 -23.06
N GLY A 11 -3.96 18.85 -23.03
CA GLY A 11 -3.25 19.31 -24.23
C GLY A 11 -1.81 18.84 -24.43
N GLY A 12 -1.25 18.00 -23.58
CA GLY A 12 0.15 17.60 -23.69
C GLY A 12 0.33 16.13 -24.12
N GLU A 13 1.38 15.82 -24.87
CA GLU A 13 1.84 14.46 -25.19
C GLU A 13 2.01 13.55 -23.95
N PHE A 14 2.07 14.15 -22.75
CA PHE A 14 2.12 13.47 -21.45
C PHE A 14 0.82 12.72 -21.11
N ALA A 15 -0.33 13.11 -21.64
CA ALA A 15 -1.61 12.44 -21.39
C ALA A 15 -1.83 11.20 -22.28
N THR A 16 -1.06 11.04 -23.36
CA THR A 16 -1.25 9.97 -24.34
C THR A 16 -0.42 8.71 -24.03
N ASN A 17 0.68 8.83 -23.28
CA ASN A 17 1.52 7.69 -22.92
C ASN A 17 1.23 7.19 -21.48
N PRO A 18 0.70 5.95 -21.32
CA PRO A 18 0.32 5.41 -20.01
C PRO A 18 1.51 5.30 -19.03
N VAL A 19 2.73 5.15 -19.53
CA VAL A 19 3.94 5.05 -18.71
C VAL A 19 4.29 6.39 -18.06
N TYR A 20 4.12 7.51 -18.78
CA TYR A 20 4.35 8.83 -18.19
C TYR A 20 3.29 9.18 -17.13
N ALA A 21 2.02 8.87 -17.40
CA ALA A 21 0.97 9.05 -16.41
C ALA A 21 1.24 8.23 -15.14
N PHE A 22 1.64 6.98 -15.29
CA PHE A 22 2.04 6.10 -14.19
C PHE A 22 3.24 6.67 -13.39
N ALA A 23 4.28 7.17 -14.07
CA ALA A 23 5.43 7.77 -13.40
C ALA A 23 5.04 9.02 -12.61
N VAL A 24 4.20 9.87 -13.18
CA VAL A 24 3.70 11.09 -12.51
C VAL A 24 2.85 10.73 -11.29
N ASP A 25 1.95 9.74 -11.41
CA ASP A 25 1.14 9.27 -10.30
C ASP A 25 2.00 8.78 -9.13
N ILE A 26 3.03 7.98 -9.40
CA ILE A 26 3.97 7.50 -8.37
C ILE A 26 4.73 8.67 -7.73
N ILE A 27 5.23 9.61 -8.52
CA ILE A 27 5.97 10.75 -8.00
C ILE A 27 5.06 11.61 -7.12
N VAL A 28 3.87 11.94 -7.57
CA VAL A 28 2.92 12.77 -6.82
C VAL A 28 2.46 12.06 -5.54
N MET A 29 2.00 10.82 -5.65
CA MET A 29 1.54 10.04 -4.50
C MET A 29 2.69 9.72 -3.54
N GLY A 30 3.84 9.30 -4.05
CA GLY A 30 5.01 8.98 -3.26
C GLY A 30 5.58 10.19 -2.53
N THR A 31 5.67 11.36 -3.19
CA THR A 31 6.13 12.59 -2.56
C THR A 31 5.13 13.13 -1.53
N ALA A 32 3.83 13.12 -1.85
CA ALA A 32 2.79 13.53 -0.92
C ALA A 32 2.77 12.64 0.33
N ALA A 33 2.77 11.31 0.17
CA ALA A 33 2.82 10.38 1.27
C ALA A 33 4.09 10.54 2.11
N SER A 34 5.25 10.63 1.47
CA SER A 34 6.54 10.83 2.15
C SER A 34 6.59 12.15 2.92
N PHE A 35 6.05 13.23 2.34
CA PHE A 35 5.98 14.53 3.00
C PHE A 35 5.05 14.50 4.22
N ILE A 36 3.89 13.88 4.11
CA ILE A 36 2.94 13.70 5.22
C ILE A 36 3.60 12.89 6.34
N TYR A 37 4.18 11.73 6.02
CA TYR A 37 4.88 10.90 7.01
C TYR A 37 6.03 11.64 7.68
N TYR A 38 6.86 12.34 6.91
CA TYR A 38 7.98 13.10 7.43
C TYR A 38 7.52 14.20 8.40
N SER A 39 6.50 14.97 8.01
CA SER A 39 5.97 16.06 8.82
C SER A 39 5.33 15.58 10.12
N ILE A 40 4.58 14.48 10.06
CA ILE A 40 3.95 13.86 11.22
C ILE A 40 5.03 13.31 12.16
N PHE A 41 5.98 12.57 11.63
CA PHE A 41 7.01 11.91 12.42
C PHE A 41 7.87 12.90 13.19
N GLN A 42 8.26 14.03 12.55
CA GLN A 42 8.99 15.10 13.23
C GLN A 42 8.22 15.72 14.40
N LYS A 43 6.92 15.96 14.22
CA LYS A 43 6.09 16.60 15.25
C LYS A 43 5.74 15.63 16.40
N THR A 44 5.80 14.35 16.15
CA THR A 44 5.33 13.30 17.09
C THR A 44 6.47 12.70 17.91
N GLY A 45 7.71 13.13 17.70
CA GLY A 45 8.89 12.61 18.42
C GLY A 45 9.12 11.11 18.24
N GLY A 46 8.72 10.55 17.09
CA GLY A 46 8.89 9.12 16.77
C GLY A 46 7.89 8.17 17.43
N ASN A 47 6.83 8.67 18.04
CA ASN A 47 5.82 7.81 18.67
C ASN A 47 4.84 7.27 17.62
N VAL A 48 4.92 5.97 17.36
CA VAL A 48 4.13 5.26 16.34
C VAL A 48 2.62 5.35 16.59
N LEU A 49 2.18 5.38 17.85
CA LEU A 49 0.74 5.48 18.18
C LEU A 49 0.13 6.80 17.68
N TYR A 50 0.84 7.91 17.86
CA TYR A 50 0.38 9.20 17.34
C TYR A 50 0.37 9.23 15.81
N VAL A 51 1.36 8.59 15.16
CA VAL A 51 1.38 8.47 13.69
C VAL A 51 0.14 7.72 13.20
N LEU A 52 -0.25 6.63 13.87
CA LEU A 52 -1.47 5.87 13.55
C LEU A 52 -2.74 6.72 13.75
N LEU A 53 -2.85 7.44 14.89
CA LEU A 53 -3.99 8.31 15.16
C LEU A 53 -4.14 9.43 14.11
N ILE A 54 -3.06 10.10 13.77
CA ILE A 54 -3.07 11.13 12.73
C ILE A 54 -3.41 10.52 11.38
N GLY A 55 -2.89 9.32 11.08
CA GLY A 55 -3.22 8.57 9.86
C GLY A 55 -4.71 8.28 9.73
N THR A 56 -5.39 7.85 10.81
CA THR A 56 -6.85 7.62 10.80
C THR A 56 -7.64 8.92 10.59
N VAL A 57 -7.24 10.00 11.23
CA VAL A 57 -7.87 11.33 11.05
C VAL A 57 -7.71 11.81 9.60
N LEU A 58 -6.50 11.70 9.03
CA LEU A 58 -6.26 12.07 7.63
C LEU A 58 -7.07 11.22 6.66
N THR A 59 -7.15 9.91 6.89
CA THR A 59 -7.97 9.00 6.06
C THR A 59 -9.43 9.42 6.10
N THR A 60 -9.98 9.71 7.27
CA THR A 60 -11.36 10.19 7.42
C THR A 60 -11.58 11.54 6.74
N PHE A 61 -10.62 12.45 6.86
CA PHE A 61 -10.67 13.76 6.18
C PHE A 61 -10.70 13.61 4.66
N PHE A 62 -9.77 12.84 4.08
CA PHE A 62 -9.73 12.62 2.63
C PHE A 62 -10.95 11.86 2.12
N SER A 63 -11.45 10.88 2.87
CA SER A 63 -12.69 10.16 2.53
C SER A 63 -13.90 11.10 2.54
N SER A 64 -13.99 12.01 3.50
CA SER A 64 -15.08 13.01 3.55
C SER A 64 -14.99 13.99 2.39
N MET A 65 -13.79 14.42 2.02
CA MET A 65 -13.55 15.27 0.87
C MET A 65 -13.92 14.56 -0.44
N GLN A 66 -13.53 13.30 -0.59
CA GLN A 66 -13.90 12.47 -1.73
C GLN A 66 -15.42 12.33 -1.85
N ASN A 67 -16.10 11.98 -0.76
CA ASN A 67 -17.55 11.86 -0.72
C ASN A 67 -18.27 13.17 -1.05
N SER A 68 -17.70 14.32 -0.69
CA SER A 68 -18.25 15.64 -1.03
C SER A 68 -18.08 15.93 -2.52
N LEU A 69 -16.93 15.60 -3.10
CA LEU A 69 -16.68 15.78 -4.53
C LEU A 69 -17.57 14.88 -5.38
N THR A 70 -17.76 13.62 -4.99
CA THR A 70 -18.61 12.67 -5.70
C THR A 70 -20.09 13.07 -5.73
N ARG A 71 -20.58 13.88 -4.77
CA ARG A 71 -21.95 14.41 -4.78
C ARG A 71 -22.19 15.53 -5.81
N ILE A 72 -21.12 16.16 -6.28
CA ILE A 72 -21.18 17.29 -7.23
C ILE A 72 -20.96 16.78 -8.67
N MET A 73 -20.45 15.55 -8.83
CA MET A 73 -20.13 14.97 -10.13
C MET A 73 -21.37 14.45 -10.86
N ASP A 74 -21.29 14.44 -12.18
CA ASP A 74 -22.31 13.85 -13.05
C ASP A 74 -22.36 12.32 -12.84
N PRO A 75 -23.54 11.67 -12.81
CA PRO A 75 -23.67 10.22 -12.62
C PRO A 75 -22.80 9.36 -13.56
N ASN A 76 -22.61 9.78 -14.80
CA ASN A 76 -21.77 9.05 -15.77
C ASN A 76 -20.27 9.11 -15.44
N GLU A 77 -19.80 10.24 -14.89
CA GLU A 77 -18.42 10.39 -14.43
C GLU A 77 -18.19 9.62 -13.11
N TYR A 78 -19.21 9.54 -12.27
CA TYR A 78 -19.18 8.77 -11.04
C TYR A 78 -18.96 7.27 -11.26
N ASP A 79 -19.65 6.67 -12.22
CA ASP A 79 -19.47 5.25 -12.56
C ASP A 79 -18.06 4.95 -13.09
N ALA A 80 -17.50 5.87 -13.88
CA ALA A 80 -16.12 5.75 -14.35
C ALA A 80 -15.11 5.84 -13.20
N LEU A 81 -15.36 6.72 -12.22
CA LEU A 81 -14.52 6.83 -11.02
C LEU A 81 -14.63 5.59 -10.13
N LEU A 82 -15.84 5.07 -9.90
CA LEU A 82 -16.03 3.85 -9.10
C LEU A 82 -15.22 2.69 -9.68
N ASN A 83 -15.24 2.52 -10.99
CA ASN A 83 -14.46 1.48 -11.65
C ASN A 83 -12.93 1.68 -11.50
N SER A 84 -12.46 2.92 -11.38
CA SER A 84 -11.05 3.22 -11.18
C SER A 84 -10.58 3.11 -9.73
N LEU A 85 -11.49 3.28 -8.76
CA LEU A 85 -11.21 3.17 -7.32
C LEU A 85 -11.13 1.72 -6.83
N VAL A 86 -11.57 0.77 -7.65
CA VAL A 86 -11.58 -0.64 -7.29
C VAL A 86 -10.35 -1.33 -7.88
N ALA A 87 -9.55 -1.96 -7.02
CA ALA A 87 -8.39 -2.71 -7.49
C ALA A 87 -8.83 -3.92 -8.34
N SER A 88 -8.36 -3.94 -9.58
CA SER A 88 -8.66 -4.99 -10.55
C SER A 88 -7.40 -5.33 -11.36
N PHE A 89 -7.11 -6.62 -11.49
CA PHE A 89 -6.02 -7.10 -12.35
C PHE A 89 -6.37 -7.09 -13.84
N THR A 90 -7.66 -7.03 -14.19
CA THR A 90 -8.12 -7.00 -15.58
C THR A 90 -7.84 -5.69 -16.30
N ASN A 91 -7.71 -4.59 -15.56
CA ASN A 91 -7.48 -3.25 -16.10
C ASN A 91 -6.02 -2.79 -16.03
N VAL A 92 -5.08 -3.68 -15.64
CA VAL A 92 -3.66 -3.33 -15.54
C VAL A 92 -3.06 -3.13 -16.94
N ASN A 93 -2.49 -1.95 -17.18
CA ASN A 93 -1.80 -1.69 -18.44
C ASN A 93 -0.46 -2.45 -18.48
N ALA A 94 -0.32 -3.36 -19.44
CA ALA A 94 0.88 -4.18 -19.61
C ALA A 94 2.16 -3.36 -19.72
N ALA A 95 2.09 -2.15 -20.30
CA ALA A 95 3.24 -1.26 -20.45
C ALA A 95 3.76 -0.71 -19.10
N CYS A 96 2.92 -0.67 -18.06
CA CYS A 96 3.30 -0.17 -16.74
C CYS A 96 3.87 -1.27 -15.82
N ILE A 97 3.71 -2.55 -16.17
CA ILE A 97 4.15 -3.68 -15.34
C ILE A 97 5.67 -3.71 -15.22
N ILE A 98 6.38 -3.62 -16.34
CA ILE A 98 7.85 -3.69 -16.36
C ILE A 98 8.48 -2.54 -15.55
N PRO A 99 8.15 -1.26 -15.80
CA PRO A 99 8.69 -0.17 -14.99
C PRO A 99 8.28 -0.27 -13.50
N GLY A 100 7.09 -0.76 -13.20
CA GLY A 100 6.64 -1.00 -11.82
C GLY A 100 7.48 -2.06 -11.10
N ILE A 101 7.75 -3.20 -11.75
CA ILE A 101 8.60 -4.26 -11.20
C ILE A 101 10.03 -3.75 -10.97
N VAL A 102 10.60 -3.03 -11.94
CA VAL A 102 11.95 -2.46 -11.82
C VAL A 102 12.01 -1.49 -10.62
N LEU A 103 11.02 -0.63 -10.47
CA LEU A 103 10.97 0.32 -9.36
C LEU A 103 10.83 -0.38 -8.01
N LEU A 104 9.97 -1.40 -7.90
CA LEU A 104 9.84 -2.20 -6.68
C LEU A 104 11.14 -2.96 -6.35
N ALA A 105 11.83 -3.50 -7.36
CA ALA A 105 13.11 -4.17 -7.18
C ALA A 105 14.20 -3.20 -6.66
N LEU A 106 14.24 -1.98 -7.21
CA LEU A 106 15.15 -0.92 -6.75
C LEU A 106 14.84 -0.50 -5.30
N LEU A 107 13.57 -0.33 -4.95
CA LEU A 107 13.15 -0.01 -3.59
C LEU A 107 13.48 -1.13 -2.62
N ALA A 108 13.23 -2.38 -2.99
CA ALA A 108 13.59 -3.55 -2.19
C ALA A 108 15.11 -3.66 -1.99
N TRP A 109 15.89 -3.40 -3.04
CA TRP A 109 17.36 -3.37 -2.95
C TRP A 109 17.85 -2.24 -2.05
N TRP A 110 17.26 -1.07 -2.12
CA TRP A 110 17.57 0.07 -1.26
C TRP A 110 17.27 -0.20 0.21
N LEU A 111 16.10 -0.82 0.50
CA LEU A 111 15.64 -1.14 1.85
C LEU A 111 16.33 -2.39 2.46
N ARG A 112 16.99 -3.22 1.64
CA ARG A 112 17.56 -4.51 2.12
C ARG A 112 18.54 -4.36 3.29
N ARG A 113 19.23 -3.23 3.39
CA ARG A 113 20.15 -2.94 4.52
C ARG A 113 19.38 -2.69 5.81
N ASP A 114 18.26 -2.03 5.71
CA ASP A 114 17.43 -1.67 6.86
C ASP A 114 16.63 -2.87 7.39
N LEU A 115 16.48 -3.95 6.59
CA LEU A 115 15.79 -5.18 7.02
C LEU A 115 16.49 -5.89 8.17
N SER A 116 17.81 -5.89 8.21
CA SER A 116 18.57 -6.47 9.34
C SER A 116 18.50 -5.59 10.59
N ILE A 117 18.35 -4.28 10.42
CA ILE A 117 18.18 -3.33 11.52
C ILE A 117 16.77 -3.44 12.11
N LEU A 118 15.78 -3.86 11.31
CA LEU A 118 14.41 -4.11 11.76
C LEU A 118 14.35 -5.15 12.89
N ASP A 119 15.21 -6.18 12.82
CA ASP A 119 15.30 -7.21 13.86
C ASP A 119 15.71 -6.59 15.21
N VAL A 120 16.58 -5.59 15.19
CA VAL A 120 17.01 -4.85 16.39
C VAL A 120 15.94 -3.87 16.86
N ILE A 121 15.29 -3.16 15.94
CA ILE A 121 14.20 -2.22 16.26
C ILE A 121 13.02 -2.92 16.93
N SER A 122 12.76 -4.18 16.57
CA SER A 122 11.67 -4.98 17.16
C SER A 122 11.85 -5.27 18.65
N LEU A 123 13.07 -5.12 19.20
CA LEU A 123 13.35 -5.24 20.64
C LEU A 123 12.86 -4.02 21.44
N GLY A 124 12.49 -2.95 20.78
CA GLY A 124 12.04 -1.71 21.40
C GLY A 124 13.05 -0.56 21.27
N ARG A 125 12.56 0.68 21.47
CA ARG A 125 13.32 1.91 21.25
C ARG A 125 14.59 1.99 22.11
N GLU A 126 14.46 1.73 23.41
CA GLU A 126 15.57 1.88 24.36
C GLU A 126 16.68 0.86 24.10
N GLN A 127 16.30 -0.37 23.78
CA GLN A 127 17.26 -1.43 23.47
C GLN A 127 17.96 -1.21 22.14
N ALA A 128 17.25 -0.75 21.12
CA ALA A 128 17.84 -0.43 19.82
C ALA A 128 18.87 0.69 19.93
N ILE A 129 18.59 1.75 20.69
CA ILE A 129 19.51 2.86 20.94
C ILE A 129 20.75 2.37 21.72
N SER A 130 20.55 1.53 22.75
CA SER A 130 21.65 0.95 23.53
C SER A 130 22.58 0.07 22.70
N LEU A 131 22.06 -0.54 21.63
CA LEU A 131 22.84 -1.31 20.64
C LEU A 131 23.47 -0.46 19.55
N GLY A 132 23.36 0.88 19.65
CA GLY A 132 24.00 1.83 18.73
C GLY A 132 23.23 2.10 17.44
N VAL A 133 21.96 1.70 17.37
CA VAL A 133 21.11 1.96 16.19
C VAL A 133 20.50 3.35 16.30
N ASP A 134 20.65 4.16 15.24
CA ASP A 134 19.89 5.41 15.09
C ASP A 134 18.43 5.08 14.77
N TYR A 135 17.64 4.90 15.83
CA TYR A 135 16.24 4.48 15.77
C TYR A 135 15.39 5.41 14.91
N GLU A 136 15.53 6.72 15.09
CA GLU A 136 14.66 7.71 14.44
C GLU A 136 14.94 7.82 12.95
N THR A 137 16.20 7.86 12.55
CA THR A 137 16.58 7.94 11.14
C THR A 137 16.24 6.66 10.40
N THR A 138 16.45 5.49 11.02
CA THR A 138 16.12 4.20 10.40
C THR A 138 14.61 4.02 10.26
N LEU A 139 13.85 4.33 11.30
CA LEU A 139 12.38 4.22 11.25
C LEU A 139 11.78 5.16 10.20
N ARG A 140 12.30 6.39 10.09
CA ARG A 140 11.90 7.35 9.05
C ARG A 140 12.16 6.81 7.65
N ARG A 141 13.35 6.27 7.40
CA ARG A 141 13.73 5.68 6.11
C ARG A 141 12.82 4.51 5.74
N LEU A 142 12.54 3.62 6.69
CA LEU A 142 11.62 2.51 6.51
C LEU A 142 10.21 2.96 6.18
N MET A 143 9.67 3.96 6.91
CA MET A 143 8.33 4.48 6.64
C MET A 143 8.21 5.11 5.25
N VAL A 144 9.21 5.89 4.84
CA VAL A 144 9.25 6.45 3.47
C VAL A 144 9.34 5.33 2.43
N GLY A 145 10.18 4.32 2.67
CA GLY A 145 10.30 3.17 1.76
C GLY A 145 8.99 2.39 1.63
N VAL A 146 8.29 2.14 2.73
CA VAL A 146 6.97 1.49 2.72
C VAL A 146 5.94 2.35 1.97
N ALA A 147 5.92 3.67 2.22
CA ALA A 147 5.01 4.58 1.52
C ALA A 147 5.24 4.56 0.00
N LEU A 148 6.50 4.54 -0.45
CA LEU A 148 6.83 4.43 -1.87
C LEU A 148 6.42 3.07 -2.45
N CYS A 149 6.65 1.96 -1.74
CA CYS A 149 6.21 0.63 -2.18
C CYS A 149 4.68 0.56 -2.33
N ILE A 150 3.94 1.13 -1.37
CA ILE A 150 2.47 1.21 -1.43
C ILE A 150 2.02 2.09 -2.60
N ALA A 151 2.66 3.24 -2.83
CA ALA A 151 2.34 4.12 -3.95
C ALA A 151 2.49 3.41 -5.30
N VAL A 152 3.59 2.68 -5.51
CA VAL A 152 3.83 1.90 -6.73
C VAL A 152 2.77 0.80 -6.89
N ALA A 153 2.50 0.03 -5.83
CA ALA A 153 1.52 -1.05 -5.86
C ALA A 153 0.11 -0.53 -6.15
N THR A 154 -0.27 0.58 -5.49
CA THR A 154 -1.59 1.20 -5.69
C THR A 154 -1.73 1.83 -7.08
N ALA A 155 -0.67 2.42 -7.62
CA ALA A 155 -0.68 2.96 -8.98
C ALA A 155 -0.81 1.87 -10.06
N LEU A 156 -0.30 0.66 -9.80
CA LEU A 156 -0.40 -0.49 -10.73
C LEU A 156 -1.77 -1.15 -10.72
N VAL A 157 -2.27 -1.49 -9.53
CA VAL A 157 -3.42 -2.41 -9.36
C VAL A 157 -4.62 -1.71 -8.73
N GLY A 158 -4.39 -0.60 -8.04
CA GLY A 158 -5.38 0.07 -7.19
C GLY A 158 -5.24 -0.27 -5.70
N PRO A 159 -6.05 0.35 -4.84
CA PRO A 159 -5.96 0.17 -3.40
C PRO A 159 -6.45 -1.21 -2.96
N LEU A 160 -5.63 -1.94 -2.18
CA LEU A 160 -5.95 -3.23 -1.58
C LEU A 160 -5.93 -3.08 -0.06
N SER A 161 -7.10 -3.25 0.57
CA SER A 161 -7.25 -3.22 2.02
C SER A 161 -7.02 -4.61 2.63
N PHE A 162 -6.55 -4.69 3.87
CA PHE A 162 -6.34 -5.91 4.66
C PHE A 162 -5.32 -6.92 4.13
N LEU A 163 -4.90 -6.87 2.87
CA LEU A 163 -3.97 -7.84 2.29
C LEU A 163 -2.67 -7.93 3.10
N GLY A 164 -2.06 -6.79 3.42
CA GLY A 164 -0.81 -6.74 4.19
C GLY A 164 -0.96 -7.33 5.59
N LEU A 165 -2.11 -7.12 6.23
CA LEU A 165 -2.39 -7.65 7.56
C LEU A 165 -2.56 -9.19 7.52
N ILE A 166 -3.30 -9.71 6.54
CA ILE A 166 -3.46 -11.16 6.36
C ILE A 166 -2.11 -11.80 6.11
N THR A 167 -1.37 -11.30 5.12
CA THR A 167 -0.12 -11.90 4.66
C THR A 167 0.96 -11.88 5.75
N ALA A 168 1.07 -10.77 6.49
CA ALA A 168 2.02 -10.66 7.59
C ALA A 168 1.71 -11.62 8.74
N ASN A 169 0.43 -11.75 9.13
CA ASN A 169 0.03 -12.65 10.21
C ASN A 169 0.14 -14.12 9.82
N VAL A 170 -0.29 -14.48 8.61
CA VAL A 170 -0.14 -15.86 8.10
C VAL A 170 1.34 -16.23 7.98
N ALA A 171 2.18 -15.34 7.46
CA ALA A 171 3.61 -15.57 7.40
C ALA A 171 4.22 -15.78 8.80
N ARG A 172 3.84 -14.99 9.80
CA ARG A 172 4.31 -15.18 11.19
C ARG A 172 3.87 -16.52 11.79
N GLN A 173 2.68 -17.00 11.45
CA GLN A 173 2.19 -18.31 11.91
C GLN A 173 2.90 -19.48 11.21
N MET A 174 3.23 -19.31 9.93
CA MET A 174 3.91 -20.35 9.14
C MET A 174 5.41 -20.44 9.43
N PHE A 175 6.04 -19.28 9.64
CA PHE A 175 7.49 -19.21 9.86
C PHE A 175 7.79 -18.94 11.33
N THR A 176 8.38 -19.89 12.02
CA THR A 176 8.84 -19.79 13.42
C THR A 176 10.18 -19.03 13.53
N THR A 177 10.34 -17.95 12.77
CA THR A 177 11.58 -17.17 12.74
C THR A 177 11.36 -15.74 13.15
N TYR A 178 12.33 -15.14 13.83
CA TYR A 178 12.30 -13.73 14.23
C TYR A 178 12.94 -12.81 13.17
N ARG A 179 13.60 -13.39 12.15
CA ARG A 179 14.27 -12.59 11.12
C ARG A 179 13.27 -12.00 10.14
N HIS A 180 13.15 -10.68 10.12
CA HIS A 180 12.24 -9.95 9.24
C HIS A 180 12.47 -10.21 7.75
N THR A 181 13.70 -10.49 7.34
CA THR A 181 14.01 -10.84 5.94
C THR A 181 13.23 -12.06 5.47
N TYR A 182 13.16 -13.12 6.28
CA TYR A 182 12.39 -14.34 5.93
C TYR A 182 10.89 -14.11 6.07
N LEU A 183 10.47 -13.31 7.07
CA LEU A 183 9.06 -12.96 7.25
C LEU A 183 8.52 -12.14 6.09
N ILE A 184 9.29 -11.17 5.57
CA ILE A 184 8.89 -10.35 4.42
C ILE A 184 8.83 -11.21 3.15
N ALA A 185 9.84 -12.08 2.91
CA ALA A 185 9.80 -13.00 1.80
C ALA A 185 8.61 -13.96 1.88
N GLY A 186 8.34 -14.52 3.06
CA GLY A 186 7.18 -15.36 3.32
C GLY A 186 5.85 -14.62 3.13
N ALA A 187 5.73 -13.41 3.67
CA ALA A 187 4.53 -12.59 3.49
C ALA A 187 4.28 -12.24 2.02
N SER A 188 5.33 -11.98 1.23
CA SER A 188 5.20 -11.72 -0.20
C SER A 188 4.70 -12.95 -0.97
N LEU A 189 5.22 -14.15 -0.66
CA LEU A 189 4.76 -15.40 -1.27
C LEU A 189 3.30 -15.72 -0.90
N VAL A 190 2.93 -15.55 0.37
CA VAL A 190 1.54 -15.70 0.83
C VAL A 190 0.64 -14.69 0.13
N GLY A 191 1.08 -13.43 -0.02
CA GLY A 191 0.34 -12.40 -0.74
C GLY A 191 0.08 -12.76 -2.20
N MET A 192 1.10 -13.25 -2.90
CA MET A 192 0.95 -13.73 -4.29
C MET A 192 -0.05 -14.88 -4.37
N LEU A 193 0.00 -15.83 -3.43
CA LEU A 193 -0.90 -16.97 -3.40
C LEU A 193 -2.35 -16.54 -3.12
N VAL A 194 -2.57 -15.65 -2.15
CA VAL A 194 -3.89 -15.11 -1.82
C VAL A 194 -4.50 -14.35 -3.00
N LEU A 195 -3.71 -13.53 -3.67
CA LEU A 195 -4.16 -12.77 -4.82
C LEU A 195 -4.45 -13.68 -6.03
N ALA A 196 -3.58 -14.66 -6.30
CA ALA A 196 -3.79 -15.62 -7.38
C ALA A 196 -5.04 -16.48 -7.14
N ALA A 197 -5.22 -16.97 -5.92
CA ALA A 197 -6.43 -17.72 -5.54
C ALA A 197 -7.70 -16.86 -5.63
N GLY A 198 -7.64 -15.61 -5.16
CA GLY A 198 -8.74 -14.65 -5.25
C GLY A 198 -9.11 -14.36 -6.71
N GLN A 199 -8.12 -14.10 -7.56
CA GLN A 199 -8.35 -13.89 -9.00
C GLN A 199 -8.93 -15.12 -9.67
N PHE A 200 -8.43 -16.30 -9.35
CA PHE A 200 -8.97 -17.56 -9.89
C PHE A 200 -10.46 -17.76 -9.54
N ILE A 201 -10.86 -17.45 -8.29
CA ILE A 201 -12.25 -17.51 -7.85
C ILE A 201 -13.11 -16.50 -8.60
N VAL A 202 -12.63 -15.26 -8.74
CA VAL A 202 -13.35 -14.21 -9.47
C VAL A 202 -13.58 -14.59 -10.93
N GLU A 203 -12.59 -15.19 -11.58
CA GLU A 203 -12.68 -15.57 -13.00
C GLU A 203 -13.60 -16.78 -13.24
N HIS A 204 -13.49 -17.79 -12.41
CA HIS A 204 -14.15 -19.09 -12.66
C HIS A 204 -15.49 -19.24 -11.94
N VAL A 205 -15.69 -18.58 -10.80
CA VAL A 205 -16.89 -18.73 -9.99
C VAL A 205 -17.84 -17.54 -10.16
N MET A 206 -17.28 -16.30 -10.17
CA MET A 206 -18.08 -15.08 -10.21
C MET A 206 -18.18 -14.43 -11.60
N VAL A 207 -17.55 -15.02 -12.62
CA VAL A 207 -17.60 -14.55 -14.03
C VAL A 207 -17.34 -13.04 -14.12
N TYR A 208 -16.26 -12.55 -13.47
CA TYR A 208 -15.83 -11.14 -13.44
C TYR A 208 -16.84 -10.12 -12.89
N SER A 209 -17.91 -10.58 -12.24
CA SER A 209 -18.95 -9.69 -11.71
C SER A 209 -18.50 -8.91 -10.45
N VAL A 210 -17.43 -9.35 -9.77
CA VAL A 210 -16.92 -8.72 -8.55
C VAL A 210 -15.41 -8.57 -8.65
N PRO A 211 -14.85 -7.39 -8.35
CA PRO A 211 -13.40 -7.18 -8.36
C PRO A 211 -12.70 -7.91 -7.19
N VAL A 212 -11.47 -8.34 -7.44
CA VAL A 212 -10.63 -9.06 -6.47
C VAL A 212 -10.47 -8.32 -5.14
N SER A 213 -10.42 -6.99 -5.15
CA SER A 213 -10.30 -6.18 -3.94
C SER A 213 -11.44 -6.37 -2.96
N VAL A 214 -12.68 -6.53 -3.45
CA VAL A 214 -13.85 -6.77 -2.60
C VAL A 214 -13.71 -8.11 -1.90
N PHE A 215 -13.27 -9.14 -2.64
CA PHE A 215 -13.05 -10.47 -2.10
C PHE A 215 -11.97 -10.48 -1.00
N VAL A 216 -10.84 -9.83 -1.27
CA VAL A 216 -9.73 -9.69 -0.29
C VAL A 216 -10.17 -8.88 0.92
N THR A 217 -10.97 -7.83 0.74
CA THR A 217 -11.45 -6.99 1.84
C THR A 217 -12.42 -7.75 2.75
N ILE A 218 -13.38 -8.50 2.19
CA ILE A 218 -14.32 -9.30 2.97
C ILE A 218 -13.60 -10.44 3.69
N GLY A 219 -12.79 -11.22 2.97
CA GLY A 219 -12.00 -12.31 3.55
C GLY A 219 -11.05 -11.82 4.63
N GLY A 220 -10.39 -10.69 4.38
CA GLY A 220 -9.49 -10.03 5.33
C GLY A 220 -10.18 -9.52 6.58
N GLY A 221 -11.36 -8.93 6.42
CA GLY A 221 -12.18 -8.48 7.55
C GLY A 221 -12.61 -9.62 8.45
N ILE A 222 -13.09 -10.73 7.87
CA ILE A 222 -13.47 -11.95 8.61
C ILE A 222 -12.25 -12.54 9.32
N TYR A 223 -11.12 -12.66 8.62
CA TYR A 223 -9.88 -13.17 9.21
C TYR A 223 -9.40 -12.28 10.37
N PHE A 224 -9.51 -10.97 10.24
CA PHE A 224 -9.12 -10.02 11.29
C PHE A 224 -10.01 -10.16 12.53
N LEU A 225 -11.33 -10.29 12.35
CA LEU A 225 -12.25 -10.56 13.46
C LEU A 225 -11.91 -11.88 14.17
N TYR A 226 -11.67 -12.94 13.40
CA TYR A 226 -11.23 -14.23 13.95
C TYR A 226 -9.95 -14.08 14.77
N LEU A 227 -8.98 -13.32 14.28
CA LEU A 227 -7.69 -13.12 14.94
C LEU A 227 -7.86 -12.37 16.27
N ILE A 228 -8.69 -11.31 16.33
CA ILE A 228 -8.98 -10.58 17.57
C ILE A 228 -9.68 -11.47 18.59
N LEU A 229 -10.65 -12.29 18.16
CA LEU A 229 -11.40 -13.15 19.06
C LEU A 229 -10.59 -14.33 19.61
N THR A 230 -9.55 -14.75 18.86
CA THR A 230 -8.73 -15.93 19.21
C THR A 230 -7.45 -15.54 19.95
N GLN A 231 -6.94 -14.34 19.80
CA GLN A 231 -5.84 -13.81 20.61
C GLN A 231 -6.37 -13.37 21.98
N LYS A 232 -6.40 -14.33 22.91
CA LYS A 232 -6.53 -14.09 24.36
C LYS A 232 -5.18 -14.01 25.00
#